data_8d97f705ab2e5011803b357ad3c491a2
#
_entry.id   8d97f705ab2e5011803b357ad3c491a2
#
_cell.length_a   1.000
_cell.length_b   1.000
_cell.length_c   1.000
_cell.angle_alpha   90.00
_cell.angle_beta   90.00
_cell.angle_gamma   90.00
#
_symmetry.space_group_name_H-M   'P 1'
#
loop_
_entity.id
_entity.type
_entity.pdbx_description
1 polymer ?
#
loop_
_entity_poly.entity_id
_entity_poly.type
_entity_poly.pdbx_seq_one_letter_code
_entity_poly.pdbx_strand_id
1 'polypeptide(L)'
;MGTTPTPSTAHLEGLPAWARLLSEKYYSRTIAVFVLCGNVRDLVPVKRAGVTEFLPLSRFLNEALFGQRDLVLTYDRGGGLTFAHPDMQADFARALAGYDSFHGTNYSAGLPQRPDGVLNLLDNYLRLRIADTKKIALVIDFAETVAPAGDDSSMSGEDRNSLVILKRWANNPTFLRADATICLIAENQIELNQGIVQHPGVASIAIPLPDENERLEFIREQLAGVTLPPGSDVTDLTLAKLGAGLKRVQLQNLISHAIQNRLPLTQKFLAQRKKELIEAESGGLLEFVQSRFDL
;
A
#
# COMPACT_ATOMS: atom_id res chain seq x y z
N MET A 1 24.60 13.23 23.82
CA MET A 1 23.54 13.88 23.03
C MET A 1 23.92 13.69 21.56
N GLY A 2 23.42 12.63 20.92
CA GLY A 2 23.69 12.38 19.51
C GLY A 2 22.82 13.29 18.66
N THR A 3 23.42 14.07 17.78
CA THR A 3 22.75 14.87 16.78
C THR A 3 21.98 13.92 15.86
N THR A 4 20.65 14.00 15.92
CA THR A 4 19.74 13.29 15.00
C THR A 4 20.07 13.77 13.58
N PRO A 5 20.37 12.90 12.61
CA PRO A 5 20.51 13.33 11.24
C PRO A 5 19.13 13.84 10.78
N THR A 6 19.04 15.13 10.50
CA THR A 6 17.92 15.70 9.75
C THR A 6 17.86 14.96 8.41
N PRO A 7 16.72 14.39 8.02
CA PRO A 7 16.64 13.69 6.73
C PRO A 7 17.05 14.67 5.64
N SER A 8 17.92 14.23 4.74
CA SER A 8 18.20 14.96 3.53
C SER A 8 16.86 15.12 2.81
N THR A 9 16.37 16.35 2.66
CA THR A 9 15.13 16.68 1.94
C THR A 9 15.12 16.14 0.51
N ALA A 10 16.28 15.87 -0.06
CA ALA A 10 16.46 15.22 -1.36
C ALA A 10 15.79 13.83 -1.49
N HIS A 11 15.65 13.07 -0.39
CA HIS A 11 14.98 11.76 -0.43
C HIS A 11 13.45 11.87 -0.49
N LEU A 12 12.88 13.02 -0.13
CA LEU A 12 11.44 13.26 -0.15
C LEU A 12 10.98 13.92 -1.46
N GLU A 13 11.91 14.46 -2.24
CA GLU A 13 11.63 15.04 -3.55
C GLU A 13 11.22 13.92 -4.52
N GLY A 14 10.05 14.08 -5.13
CA GLY A 14 9.49 13.11 -6.07
C GLY A 14 8.56 12.07 -5.46
N LEU A 15 8.42 12.00 -4.12
CA LEU A 15 7.41 11.16 -3.49
C LEU A 15 6.01 11.80 -3.56
N PRO A 16 4.94 11.00 -3.72
CA PRO A 16 3.58 11.48 -3.56
C PRO A 16 3.33 12.14 -2.20
N ALA A 17 2.37 13.06 -2.12
CA ALA A 17 2.09 13.82 -0.89
C ALA A 17 1.81 12.92 0.33
N TRP A 18 1.06 11.84 0.14
CA TRP A 18 0.75 10.88 1.21
C TRP A 18 2.01 10.14 1.72
N ALA A 19 2.96 9.82 0.84
CA ALA A 19 4.21 9.17 1.20
C ALA A 19 5.16 10.13 1.93
N ARG A 20 5.17 11.41 1.55
CA ARG A 20 5.87 12.46 2.31
C ARG A 20 5.29 12.60 3.71
N LEU A 21 3.95 12.64 3.84
CA LEU A 21 3.27 12.70 5.13
C LEU A 21 3.61 11.49 6.02
N LEU A 22 3.68 10.28 5.45
CA LEU A 22 4.14 9.09 6.17
C LEU A 22 5.56 9.30 6.69
N SER A 23 6.46 9.74 5.82
CA SER A 23 7.86 9.98 6.17
C SER A 23 8.01 11.05 7.26
N GLU A 24 7.28 12.15 7.17
CA GLU A 24 7.28 13.23 8.20
C GLU A 24 6.84 12.70 9.57
N LYS A 25 5.73 11.96 9.60
CA LYS A 25 5.23 11.33 10.83
C LYS A 25 6.20 10.28 11.39
N TYR A 26 6.82 9.51 10.53
CA TYR A 26 7.85 8.55 10.91
C TYR A 26 9.06 9.25 11.57
N TYR A 27 9.57 10.33 10.97
CA TYR A 27 10.71 11.06 11.51
C TYR A 27 10.41 11.78 12.83
N SER A 28 9.14 12.03 13.16
CA SER A 28 8.75 12.55 14.48
C SER A 28 9.04 11.57 15.62
N ARG A 29 9.27 10.28 15.30
CA ARG A 29 9.51 9.17 16.23
C ARG A 29 8.41 8.99 17.29
N THR A 30 7.22 9.44 16.98
CA THR A 30 6.03 9.26 17.83
C THR A 30 5.12 8.16 17.34
N ILE A 31 5.29 7.73 16.06
CA ILE A 31 4.46 6.76 15.37
C ILE A 31 5.36 5.69 14.74
N ALA A 32 5.08 4.43 15.02
CA ALA A 32 5.72 3.28 14.38
C ALA A 32 4.75 2.48 13.49
N VAL A 33 3.44 2.60 13.72
CA VAL A 33 2.39 1.88 12.98
C VAL A 33 1.57 2.85 12.16
N PHE A 34 1.40 2.53 10.89
CA PHE A 34 0.65 3.33 9.91
C PHE A 34 -0.45 2.49 9.28
N VAL A 35 -1.63 3.05 9.11
CA VAL A 35 -2.72 2.49 8.30
C VAL A 35 -2.74 3.24 6.97
N LEU A 36 -2.52 2.55 5.87
CA LEU A 36 -2.68 3.07 4.52
C LEU A 36 -4.01 2.59 3.96
N CYS A 37 -4.87 3.51 3.55
CA CYS A 37 -6.21 3.18 3.06
C CYS A 37 -6.61 4.03 1.85
N GLY A 38 -7.71 3.66 1.19
CA GLY A 38 -8.23 4.35 0.00
C GLY A 38 -7.70 3.75 -1.29
N ASN A 39 -7.02 4.53 -2.11
CA ASN A 39 -6.56 4.09 -3.43
C ASN A 39 -5.30 3.20 -3.38
N VAL A 40 -5.31 2.18 -2.52
CA VAL A 40 -4.17 1.28 -2.25
C VAL A 40 -3.90 0.24 -3.34
N ARG A 41 -4.87 0.01 -4.26
CA ARG A 41 -4.77 -0.96 -5.36
C ARG A 41 -4.50 -0.27 -6.70
N ASP A 42 -3.89 0.92 -6.67
CA ASP A 42 -3.55 1.69 -7.86
C ASP A 42 -2.03 1.75 -8.09
N LEU A 43 -1.65 2.36 -9.19
CA LEU A 43 -0.26 2.62 -9.53
C LEU A 43 0.21 3.91 -8.86
N VAL A 44 1.42 3.89 -8.33
CA VAL A 44 2.07 5.01 -7.65
C VAL A 44 3.21 5.53 -8.51
N PRO A 45 3.29 6.86 -8.80
CA PRO A 45 4.38 7.43 -9.56
C PRO A 45 5.69 7.43 -8.76
N VAL A 46 6.78 7.08 -9.44
CA VAL A 46 8.15 7.15 -8.93
C VAL A 46 9.03 7.86 -9.95
N LYS A 47 9.63 8.96 -9.55
CA LYS A 47 10.58 9.70 -10.40
C LYS A 47 11.99 9.17 -10.21
N ARG A 48 12.56 8.54 -11.26
CA ARG A 48 13.92 8.03 -11.26
C ARG A 48 14.67 8.56 -12.50
N ALA A 49 15.78 9.26 -12.28
CA ALA A 49 16.62 9.78 -13.36
C ALA A 49 15.86 10.59 -14.45
N GLY A 50 14.83 11.34 -14.05
CA GLY A 50 14.04 12.16 -14.99
C GLY A 50 12.91 11.41 -15.72
N VAL A 51 12.74 10.11 -15.45
CA VAL A 51 11.64 9.30 -15.96
C VAL A 51 10.65 9.03 -14.83
N THR A 52 9.34 9.11 -15.12
CA THR A 52 8.29 8.72 -14.19
C THR A 52 7.88 7.27 -14.47
N GLU A 53 8.17 6.38 -13.53
CA GLU A 53 7.66 5.01 -13.53
C GLU A 53 6.39 4.92 -12.69
N PHE A 54 5.50 4.00 -13.03
CA PHE A 54 4.27 3.75 -12.27
C PHE A 54 4.29 2.33 -11.72
N LEU A 55 4.36 2.20 -10.40
CA LEU A 55 4.54 0.93 -9.72
C LEU A 55 3.30 0.58 -8.88
N PRO A 56 2.91 -0.70 -8.78
CA PRO A 56 1.98 -1.13 -7.74
C PRO A 56 2.45 -0.68 -6.35
N LEU A 57 1.51 -0.40 -5.43
CA LEU A 57 1.82 0.12 -4.10
C LEU A 57 2.85 -0.74 -3.34
N SER A 58 2.73 -2.06 -3.42
CA SER A 58 3.68 -2.98 -2.77
C SER A 58 5.11 -2.80 -3.28
N ARG A 59 5.29 -2.68 -4.60
CA ARG A 59 6.62 -2.40 -5.19
C ARG A 59 7.11 -1.00 -4.86
N PHE A 60 6.23 0.00 -4.86
CA PHE A 60 6.58 1.35 -4.44
C PHE A 60 7.10 1.38 -2.99
N LEU A 61 6.41 0.71 -2.08
CA LEU A 61 6.83 0.61 -0.68
C LEU A 61 8.19 -0.08 -0.55
N ASN A 62 8.36 -1.23 -1.20
CA ASN A 62 9.56 -2.03 -1.09
C ASN A 62 10.79 -1.39 -1.76
N GLU A 63 10.63 -0.80 -2.95
CA GLU A 63 11.75 -0.32 -3.76
C GLU A 63 12.02 1.18 -3.62
N ALA A 64 10.96 2.00 -3.49
CA ALA A 64 11.11 3.45 -3.47
C ALA A 64 11.07 4.03 -2.04
N LEU A 65 10.09 3.65 -1.22
CA LEU A 65 9.94 4.23 0.11
C LEU A 65 10.85 3.56 1.15
N PHE A 66 10.94 2.24 1.13
CA PHE A 66 11.70 1.46 2.12
C PHE A 66 12.97 0.80 1.55
N GLY A 67 13.33 1.06 0.28
CA GLY A 67 14.45 0.40 -0.39
C GLY A 67 15.83 0.61 0.27
N GLN A 68 15.96 1.58 1.17
CA GLN A 68 17.18 1.83 1.95
C GLN A 68 17.17 1.16 3.35
N ARG A 69 16.15 0.33 3.63
CA ARG A 69 16.07 -0.40 4.90
C ARG A 69 16.90 -1.68 4.86
N ASP A 70 17.45 -2.08 6.01
CA ASP A 70 18.17 -3.34 6.14
C ASP A 70 17.25 -4.56 6.01
N LEU A 71 15.96 -4.38 6.32
CA LEU A 71 14.96 -5.44 6.32
C LEU A 71 13.62 -4.89 5.86
N VAL A 72 13.13 -5.39 4.74
CA VAL A 72 11.78 -5.09 4.22
C VAL A 72 11.06 -6.41 3.97
N LEU A 73 9.96 -6.61 4.68
CA LEU A 73 9.14 -7.81 4.58
C LEU A 73 7.67 -7.45 4.45
N THR A 74 6.96 -8.26 3.69
CA THR A 74 5.52 -8.14 3.47
C THR A 74 4.85 -9.42 3.94
N TYR A 75 3.74 -9.28 4.61
CA TYR A 75 2.87 -10.36 5.03
C TYR A 75 1.45 -10.13 4.52
N ASP A 76 0.86 -11.15 3.94
CA ASP A 76 -0.58 -11.26 3.75
C ASP A 76 -1.05 -12.66 4.15
N ARG A 77 -2.33 -12.81 4.49
CA ARG A 77 -2.88 -14.07 4.98
C ARG A 77 -2.88 -15.19 3.92
N GLY A 78 -2.96 -14.84 2.64
CA GLY A 78 -3.01 -15.80 1.54
C GLY A 78 -1.63 -16.19 1.02
N GLY A 79 -0.72 -15.21 0.87
CA GLY A 79 0.62 -15.39 0.32
C GLY A 79 1.70 -15.70 1.36
N GLY A 80 1.41 -15.42 2.64
CA GLY A 80 2.39 -15.59 3.72
C GLY A 80 3.44 -14.48 3.76
N LEU A 81 4.66 -14.81 4.17
CA LEU A 81 5.77 -13.88 4.28
C LEU A 81 6.59 -13.82 3.00
N THR A 82 6.83 -12.61 2.51
CA THR A 82 7.73 -12.32 1.40
C THR A 82 8.75 -11.27 1.80
N PHE A 83 9.90 -11.22 1.12
CA PHE A 83 11.01 -10.33 1.43
C PHE A 83 11.41 -9.54 0.17
N ALA A 84 11.82 -8.29 0.34
CA ALA A 84 12.22 -7.46 -0.79
C ALA A 84 13.48 -8.00 -1.51
N HIS A 85 14.37 -8.69 -0.77
CA HIS A 85 15.59 -9.28 -1.33
C HIS A 85 15.85 -10.67 -0.77
N PRO A 86 16.48 -11.58 -1.55
CA PRO A 86 16.82 -12.93 -1.08
C PRO A 86 17.69 -12.98 0.18
N ASP A 87 18.60 -12.01 0.35
CA ASP A 87 19.44 -11.92 1.55
C ASP A 87 18.64 -11.69 2.83
N MET A 88 17.56 -10.94 2.76
CA MET A 88 16.63 -10.71 3.87
C MET A 88 15.89 -12.00 4.24
N GLN A 89 15.49 -12.78 3.24
CA GLN A 89 14.90 -14.10 3.45
C GLN A 89 15.90 -15.07 4.08
N ALA A 90 17.15 -15.06 3.63
CA ALA A 90 18.21 -15.89 4.20
C ALA A 90 18.53 -15.48 5.66
N ASP A 91 18.47 -14.19 5.98
CA ASP A 91 18.61 -13.69 7.34
C ASP A 91 17.48 -14.18 8.25
N PHE A 92 16.24 -14.10 7.78
CA PHE A 92 15.09 -14.63 8.48
C PHE A 92 15.20 -16.14 8.74
N ALA A 93 15.58 -16.93 7.73
CA ALA A 93 15.75 -18.37 7.87
C ALA A 93 16.83 -18.74 8.91
N ARG A 94 17.96 -18.01 8.93
CA ARG A 94 18.99 -18.20 9.97
C ARG A 94 18.48 -17.88 11.37
N ALA A 95 17.70 -16.78 11.50
CA ALA A 95 17.13 -16.41 12.79
C ALA A 95 16.13 -17.46 13.30
N LEU A 96 15.30 -18.02 12.39
CA LEU A 96 14.37 -19.10 12.74
C LEU A 96 15.10 -20.35 13.19
N ALA A 97 16.14 -20.79 12.49
CA ALA A 97 16.92 -21.96 12.89
C ALA A 97 17.55 -21.77 14.27
N GLY A 98 18.06 -20.56 14.56
CA GLY A 98 18.57 -20.22 15.90
C GLY A 98 17.46 -20.23 16.97
N TYR A 99 16.31 -19.67 16.67
CA TYR A 99 15.15 -19.65 17.55
C TYR A 99 14.65 -21.07 17.87
N ASP A 100 14.52 -21.92 16.85
CA ASP A 100 14.10 -23.31 16.97
C ASP A 100 15.07 -24.12 17.87
N SER A 101 16.37 -23.93 17.65
CA SER A 101 17.40 -24.57 18.45
C SER A 101 17.33 -24.19 19.93
N PHE A 102 17.00 -22.93 20.23
CA PHE A 102 16.96 -22.43 21.61
C PHE A 102 15.66 -22.79 22.32
N HIS A 103 14.50 -22.72 21.59
CA HIS A 103 13.17 -22.89 22.17
C HIS A 103 12.56 -24.27 21.94
N GLY A 104 13.21 -25.16 21.19
CA GLY A 104 12.69 -26.48 20.84
C GLY A 104 11.46 -26.41 19.91
N THR A 105 11.36 -25.36 19.12
CA THR A 105 10.32 -25.19 18.11
C THR A 105 10.76 -25.73 16.75
N ASN A 106 9.91 -25.71 15.74
CA ASN A 106 10.20 -26.20 14.38
C ASN A 106 9.68 -25.25 13.30
N TYR A 107 9.79 -23.94 13.51
CA TYR A 107 9.34 -22.93 12.57
C TYR A 107 10.14 -22.90 11.27
N SER A 108 11.40 -23.35 11.30
CA SER A 108 12.22 -23.46 10.09
C SER A 108 11.72 -24.54 9.13
N ALA A 109 10.99 -25.54 9.60
CA ALA A 109 10.34 -26.56 8.75
C ALA A 109 8.97 -26.12 8.22
N GLY A 110 8.30 -25.17 8.87
CA GLY A 110 7.01 -24.65 8.43
C GLY A 110 6.52 -23.50 9.29
N LEU A 111 6.18 -22.40 8.65
CA LEU A 111 5.64 -21.22 9.34
C LEU A 111 4.22 -21.46 9.85
N PRO A 112 3.80 -20.78 10.93
CA PRO A 112 2.41 -20.80 11.37
C PRO A 112 1.46 -20.39 10.23
N GLN A 113 0.31 -21.09 10.13
CA GLN A 113 -0.72 -20.77 9.13
C GLN A 113 -1.67 -19.67 9.61
N ARG A 114 -1.83 -19.54 10.93
CA ARG A 114 -2.73 -18.57 11.55
C ARG A 114 -2.06 -17.22 11.69
N PRO A 115 -2.73 -16.09 11.36
CA PRO A 115 -2.18 -14.75 11.49
C PRO A 115 -1.58 -14.45 12.86
N ASP A 116 -2.26 -14.79 13.95
CA ASP A 116 -1.76 -14.55 15.31
C ASP A 116 -0.43 -15.30 15.58
N GLY A 117 -0.29 -16.50 15.04
CA GLY A 117 0.97 -17.27 15.11
C GLY A 117 2.10 -16.60 14.32
N VAL A 118 1.79 -16.14 13.11
CA VAL A 118 2.77 -15.39 12.29
C VAL A 118 3.17 -14.08 12.96
N LEU A 119 2.22 -13.31 13.48
CA LEU A 119 2.50 -12.06 14.17
C LEU A 119 3.34 -12.27 15.45
N ASN A 120 3.09 -13.32 16.21
CA ASN A 120 3.93 -13.68 17.36
C ASN A 120 5.37 -13.99 16.95
N LEU A 121 5.54 -14.77 15.88
CA LEU A 121 6.86 -15.07 15.32
C LEU A 121 7.56 -13.79 14.85
N LEU A 122 6.83 -12.93 14.14
CA LEU A 122 7.34 -11.63 13.71
C LEU A 122 7.70 -10.71 14.89
N ASP A 123 6.92 -10.69 15.98
CA ASP A 123 7.24 -9.88 17.16
C ASP A 123 8.62 -10.26 17.71
N ASN A 124 8.91 -11.57 17.84
CA ASN A 124 10.20 -12.06 18.30
C ASN A 124 11.33 -11.71 17.34
N TYR A 125 11.13 -11.95 16.05
CA TYR A 125 12.11 -11.65 15.01
C TYR A 125 12.43 -10.16 14.91
N LEU A 126 11.41 -9.31 14.87
CA LEU A 126 11.58 -7.86 14.79
C LEU A 126 12.33 -7.32 16.01
N ARG A 127 12.00 -7.78 17.22
CA ARG A 127 12.73 -7.39 18.45
C ARG A 127 14.21 -7.76 18.38
N LEU A 128 14.53 -8.96 17.88
CA LEU A 128 15.90 -9.38 17.68
C LEU A 128 16.62 -8.43 16.71
N ARG A 129 16.01 -8.11 15.57
CA ARG A 129 16.63 -7.23 14.57
C ARG A 129 16.70 -5.77 15.03
N ILE A 130 15.75 -5.30 15.84
CA ILE A 130 15.83 -3.99 16.51
C ILE A 130 17.00 -3.95 17.48
N ALA A 131 17.26 -5.02 18.25
CA ALA A 131 18.42 -5.11 19.13
C ALA A 131 19.75 -5.06 18.35
N ASP A 132 19.76 -5.61 17.13
CA ASP A 132 20.87 -5.50 16.18
C ASP A 132 20.95 -4.14 15.46
N THR A 133 20.15 -3.15 15.88
CA THR A 133 20.07 -1.79 15.29
C THR A 133 19.70 -1.75 13.81
N LYS A 134 19.00 -2.77 13.31
CA LYS A 134 18.56 -2.84 11.93
C LYS A 134 17.40 -1.88 11.65
N LYS A 135 17.42 -1.28 10.45
CA LYS A 135 16.31 -0.46 9.91
C LYS A 135 15.28 -1.39 9.28
N ILE A 136 14.05 -1.33 9.76
CA ILE A 136 13.03 -2.33 9.43
C ILE A 136 11.80 -1.69 8.83
N ALA A 137 11.22 -2.32 7.81
CA ALA A 137 9.87 -2.07 7.35
C ALA A 137 9.10 -3.39 7.28
N LEU A 138 7.94 -3.44 7.92
CA LEU A 138 6.95 -4.52 7.81
C LEU A 138 5.70 -3.96 7.14
N VAL A 139 5.30 -4.60 6.05
CA VAL A 139 4.03 -4.30 5.37
C VAL A 139 3.08 -5.46 5.61
N ILE A 140 1.90 -5.19 6.14
CA ILE A 140 0.80 -6.17 6.27
C ILE A 140 -0.26 -5.77 5.26
N ASP A 141 -0.34 -6.52 4.16
CA ASP A 141 -1.36 -6.30 3.13
C ASP A 141 -2.64 -7.05 3.46
N PHE A 142 -3.79 -6.57 2.95
CA PHE A 142 -5.11 -7.06 3.33
C PHE A 142 -5.28 -7.11 4.85
N ALA A 143 -4.89 -6.02 5.52
CA ALA A 143 -4.81 -5.97 6.98
C ALA A 143 -6.17 -6.18 7.67
N GLU A 144 -7.29 -5.95 6.97
CA GLU A 144 -8.64 -6.30 7.41
C GLU A 144 -8.83 -7.81 7.63
N THR A 145 -8.04 -8.65 6.99
CA THR A 145 -8.06 -10.11 7.22
C THR A 145 -7.28 -10.55 8.46
N VAL A 146 -6.47 -9.65 9.02
CA VAL A 146 -5.61 -9.87 10.20
C VAL A 146 -6.21 -9.19 11.44
N ALA A 147 -6.80 -8.02 11.27
CA ALA A 147 -7.46 -7.24 12.31
C ALA A 147 -8.82 -6.71 11.80
N PRO A 148 -9.80 -7.60 11.58
CA PRO A 148 -11.09 -7.25 11.00
C PRO A 148 -11.90 -6.31 11.91
N ALA A 149 -12.76 -5.50 11.31
CA ALA A 149 -13.77 -4.75 12.02
C ALA A 149 -14.69 -5.71 12.79
N GLY A 150 -15.16 -5.29 13.94
CA GLY A 150 -16.08 -6.07 14.78
C GLY A 150 -15.98 -5.69 16.25
N ASP A 151 -16.96 -6.09 17.00
CA ASP A 151 -16.99 -5.92 18.45
C ASP A 151 -16.19 -7.03 19.14
N ASP A 152 -15.63 -6.75 20.30
CA ASP A 152 -14.85 -7.71 21.08
C ASP A 152 -15.58 -9.05 21.33
N SER A 153 -16.91 -9.03 21.40
CA SER A 153 -17.75 -10.22 21.60
C SER A 153 -17.84 -11.13 20.37
N SER A 154 -17.71 -10.57 19.17
CA SER A 154 -17.80 -11.29 17.89
C SER A 154 -16.45 -11.75 17.34
N MET A 155 -15.35 -11.24 17.89
CA MET A 155 -14.01 -11.59 17.45
C MET A 155 -13.60 -13.00 17.85
N SER A 156 -12.95 -13.71 16.93
CA SER A 156 -12.30 -14.99 17.24
C SER A 156 -11.11 -14.79 18.21
N GLY A 157 -10.65 -15.87 18.83
CA GLY A 157 -9.42 -15.81 19.65
C GLY A 157 -8.19 -15.39 18.85
N GLU A 158 -8.13 -15.79 17.59
CA GLU A 158 -7.06 -15.42 16.63
C GLU A 158 -7.06 -13.91 16.37
N ASP A 159 -8.21 -13.32 16.06
CA ASP A 159 -8.33 -11.89 15.78
C ASP A 159 -7.97 -11.05 17.00
N ARG A 160 -8.42 -11.46 18.20
CA ARG A 160 -8.06 -10.79 19.46
C ARG A 160 -6.55 -10.82 19.70
N ASN A 161 -5.91 -11.98 19.50
CA ASN A 161 -4.46 -12.10 19.66
C ASN A 161 -3.72 -11.19 18.66
N SER A 162 -4.12 -11.21 17.40
CA SER A 162 -3.56 -10.33 16.36
C SER A 162 -3.70 -8.86 16.74
N LEU A 163 -4.89 -8.44 17.17
CA LEU A 163 -5.17 -7.08 17.62
C LEU A 163 -4.29 -6.65 18.80
N VAL A 164 -4.11 -7.53 19.79
CA VAL A 164 -3.24 -7.26 20.95
C VAL A 164 -1.80 -7.06 20.51
N ILE A 165 -1.30 -7.87 19.57
CA ILE A 165 0.07 -7.76 19.08
C ILE A 165 0.26 -6.42 18.36
N LEU A 166 -0.66 -6.06 17.46
CA LEU A 166 -0.61 -4.80 16.71
C LEU A 166 -0.67 -3.58 17.66
N LYS A 167 -1.56 -3.58 18.64
CA LYS A 167 -1.63 -2.53 19.68
C LYS A 167 -0.34 -2.46 20.51
N ARG A 168 0.24 -3.62 20.83
CA ARG A 168 1.52 -3.68 21.55
C ARG A 168 2.65 -3.07 20.75
N TRP A 169 2.72 -3.27 19.43
CA TRP A 169 3.71 -2.63 18.57
C TRP A 169 3.53 -1.11 18.54
N ALA A 170 2.29 -0.64 18.44
CA ALA A 170 1.98 0.79 18.45
C ALA A 170 2.36 1.50 19.77
N ASN A 171 2.30 0.79 20.90
CA ASN A 171 2.60 1.34 22.23
C ASN A 171 4.04 1.10 22.69
N ASN A 172 4.81 0.27 22.00
CA ASN A 172 6.10 -0.17 22.52
C ASN A 172 7.20 0.87 22.28
N PRO A 173 7.81 1.41 23.35
CA PRO A 173 8.90 2.37 23.24
C PRO A 173 10.10 1.84 22.43
N THR A 174 10.31 0.54 22.39
CA THR A 174 11.39 -0.08 21.62
C THR A 174 11.15 0.11 20.12
N PHE A 175 9.92 -0.09 19.64
CA PHE A 175 9.57 0.14 18.23
C PHE A 175 9.59 1.64 17.89
N LEU A 176 9.08 2.51 18.78
CA LEU A 176 9.07 3.95 18.57
C LEU A 176 10.48 4.56 18.50
N ARG A 177 11.43 4.04 19.28
CA ARG A 177 12.82 4.53 19.29
C ARG A 177 13.68 3.89 18.21
N ALA A 178 13.30 2.71 17.75
CA ALA A 178 13.98 2.01 16.68
C ALA A 178 13.70 2.65 15.32
N ASP A 179 14.52 2.32 14.34
CA ASP A 179 14.25 2.63 12.93
C ASP A 179 13.33 1.53 12.35
N ALA A 180 12.10 1.45 12.88
CA ALA A 180 11.10 0.46 12.53
C ALA A 180 9.79 1.12 12.08
N THR A 181 9.24 0.65 10.97
CA THR A 181 7.96 1.10 10.40
C THR A 181 7.08 -0.10 10.12
N ILE A 182 5.84 -0.06 10.55
CA ILE A 182 4.84 -1.10 10.28
C ILE A 182 3.69 -0.44 9.52
N CYS A 183 3.38 -0.93 8.31
CA CYS A 183 2.31 -0.44 7.47
C CYS A 183 1.21 -1.51 7.37
N LEU A 184 0.00 -1.15 7.76
CA LEU A 184 -1.23 -1.92 7.59
C LEU A 184 -1.95 -1.38 6.36
N ILE A 185 -2.18 -2.20 5.34
CA ILE A 185 -2.82 -1.77 4.09
C ILE A 185 -4.22 -2.38 4.03
N ALA A 186 -5.24 -1.53 3.87
CA ALA A 186 -6.62 -1.93 3.65
C ALA A 186 -7.31 -0.98 2.66
N GLU A 187 -8.23 -1.47 1.85
CA GLU A 187 -8.95 -0.59 0.91
C GLU A 187 -9.86 0.39 1.65
N ASN A 188 -10.58 -0.11 2.64
CA ASN A 188 -11.47 0.71 3.45
C ASN A 188 -11.04 0.67 4.92
N GLN A 189 -10.85 1.83 5.49
CA GLN A 189 -10.49 1.96 6.91
C GLN A 189 -11.57 1.38 7.85
N ILE A 190 -12.83 1.37 7.43
CA ILE A 190 -13.95 0.83 8.21
C ILE A 190 -13.92 -0.70 8.34
N GLU A 191 -13.19 -1.39 7.47
CA GLU A 191 -13.02 -2.85 7.51
C GLU A 191 -11.98 -3.28 8.56
N LEU A 192 -11.17 -2.34 9.03
CA LEU A 192 -10.21 -2.55 10.10
C LEU A 192 -10.84 -2.35 11.48
N ASN A 193 -10.29 -3.06 12.45
CA ASN A 193 -10.69 -2.89 13.85
C ASN A 193 -10.46 -1.45 14.33
N GLN A 194 -11.54 -0.82 14.83
CA GLN A 194 -11.50 0.57 15.26
C GLN A 194 -10.55 0.79 16.44
N GLY A 195 -10.30 -0.23 17.24
CA GLY A 195 -9.32 -0.17 18.32
C GLY A 195 -7.85 -0.05 17.85
N ILE A 196 -7.56 -0.34 16.57
CA ILE A 196 -6.26 -0.02 15.93
C ILE A 196 -6.34 1.33 15.24
N VAL A 197 -7.36 1.56 14.43
CA VAL A 197 -7.49 2.78 13.63
C VAL A 197 -7.48 4.05 14.49
N GLN A 198 -8.16 4.01 15.64
CA GLN A 198 -8.28 5.13 16.58
C GLN A 198 -7.18 5.14 17.65
N HIS A 199 -6.22 4.22 17.58
CA HIS A 199 -5.16 4.13 18.57
C HIS A 199 -4.21 5.33 18.48
N PRO A 200 -3.84 6.01 19.60
CA PRO A 200 -2.98 7.19 19.59
C PRO A 200 -1.59 6.98 18.97
N GLY A 201 -1.06 5.77 19.05
CA GLY A 201 0.23 5.37 18.45
C GLY A 201 0.14 4.90 17.00
N VAL A 202 -1.02 5.07 16.34
CA VAL A 202 -1.25 4.71 14.95
C VAL A 202 -1.60 5.95 14.14
N ALA A 203 -1.01 6.09 12.97
CA ALA A 203 -1.38 7.15 12.03
C ALA A 203 -2.08 6.57 10.80
N SER A 204 -3.31 7.01 10.55
CA SER A 204 -4.03 6.70 9.33
C SER A 204 -3.68 7.71 8.22
N ILE A 205 -3.37 7.20 7.04
CA ILE A 205 -3.00 7.98 5.86
C ILE A 205 -3.86 7.49 4.69
N ALA A 206 -4.70 8.36 4.19
CA ALA A 206 -5.50 8.11 3.01
C ALA A 206 -4.66 8.32 1.74
N ILE A 207 -4.68 7.35 0.84
CA ILE A 207 -4.12 7.47 -0.50
C ILE A 207 -5.25 7.95 -1.42
N PRO A 208 -5.17 9.17 -1.97
CA PRO A 208 -6.23 9.71 -2.81
C PRO A 208 -6.22 9.10 -4.20
N LEU A 209 -7.34 9.22 -4.91
CA LEU A 209 -7.37 9.05 -6.35
C LEU A 209 -6.51 10.12 -7.04
N PRO A 210 -5.95 9.83 -8.24
CA PRO A 210 -5.14 10.80 -8.96
C PRO A 210 -5.97 12.05 -9.32
N ASP A 211 -5.39 13.23 -9.14
CA ASP A 211 -5.95 14.49 -9.60
C ASP A 211 -5.84 14.64 -11.13
N GLU A 212 -6.33 15.75 -11.70
CA GLU A 212 -6.31 15.98 -13.15
C GLU A 212 -4.88 16.01 -13.71
N ASN A 213 -3.93 16.66 -13.02
CA ASN A 213 -2.55 16.78 -13.46
C ASN A 213 -1.82 15.43 -13.38
N GLU A 214 -2.05 14.69 -12.30
CA GLU A 214 -1.49 13.35 -12.11
C GLU A 214 -2.03 12.35 -13.15
N ARG A 215 -3.31 12.44 -13.52
CA ARG A 215 -3.88 11.67 -14.63
C ARG A 215 -3.29 12.07 -15.96
N LEU A 216 -3.09 13.37 -16.21
CA LEU A 216 -2.50 13.88 -17.44
C LEU A 216 -1.05 13.41 -17.59
N GLU A 217 -0.24 13.46 -16.53
CA GLU A 217 1.13 12.93 -16.52
C GLU A 217 1.12 11.42 -16.85
N PHE A 218 0.25 10.66 -16.19
CA PHE A 218 0.10 9.22 -16.42
C PHE A 218 -0.30 8.90 -17.87
N ILE A 219 -1.30 9.59 -18.42
CA ILE A 219 -1.79 9.38 -19.77
C ILE A 219 -0.71 9.68 -20.81
N ARG A 220 0.04 10.76 -20.63
CA ARG A 220 1.16 11.10 -21.52
C ARG A 220 2.23 10.02 -21.57
N GLU A 221 2.59 9.47 -20.41
CA GLU A 221 3.53 8.35 -20.36
C GLU A 221 2.97 7.08 -21.02
N GLN A 222 1.67 6.78 -20.83
CA GLN A 222 1.03 5.62 -21.47
C GLN A 222 0.88 5.77 -22.99
N LEU A 223 0.75 6.98 -23.50
CA LEU A 223 0.59 7.28 -24.92
C LEU A 223 1.92 7.64 -25.61
N ALA A 224 3.02 7.72 -24.87
CA ALA A 224 4.33 8.04 -25.43
C ALA A 224 4.72 7.03 -26.52
N GLY A 225 4.87 7.50 -27.77
CA GLY A 225 5.19 6.66 -28.91
C GLY A 225 4.04 5.75 -29.42
N VAL A 226 2.84 5.91 -28.88
CA VAL A 226 1.65 5.13 -29.26
C VAL A 226 0.81 5.92 -30.27
N THR A 227 0.45 5.28 -31.38
CA THR A 227 -0.51 5.84 -32.34
C THR A 227 -1.93 5.44 -31.93
N LEU A 228 -2.79 6.41 -31.70
CA LEU A 228 -4.19 6.15 -31.38
C LEU A 228 -4.95 5.53 -32.57
N PRO A 229 -5.94 4.67 -32.30
CA PRO A 229 -6.77 4.08 -33.37
C PRO A 229 -7.46 5.16 -34.23
N PRO A 230 -7.65 4.89 -35.55
CA PRO A 230 -8.34 5.81 -36.43
C PRO A 230 -9.74 6.19 -35.92
N GLY A 231 -10.09 7.48 -36.03
CA GLY A 231 -11.36 8.00 -35.52
C GLY A 231 -11.34 8.43 -34.06
N SER A 232 -10.20 8.35 -33.38
CA SER A 232 -10.04 8.92 -32.05
C SER A 232 -10.08 10.46 -32.11
N ASP A 233 -10.87 11.08 -31.26
CA ASP A 233 -11.12 12.53 -31.23
C ASP A 233 -10.71 13.19 -29.89
N VAL A 234 -10.06 12.43 -29.00
CA VAL A 234 -9.67 12.92 -27.68
C VAL A 234 -8.20 13.32 -27.61
N THR A 235 -7.93 14.43 -26.94
CA THR A 235 -6.58 14.82 -26.53
C THR A 235 -6.25 14.23 -25.16
N ASP A 236 -4.95 14.19 -24.80
CA ASP A 236 -4.48 13.77 -23.47
C ASP A 236 -5.23 14.52 -22.35
N LEU A 237 -5.39 15.83 -22.51
CA LEU A 237 -6.08 16.69 -21.55
C LEU A 237 -7.58 16.33 -21.44
N THR A 238 -8.23 16.09 -22.57
CA THR A 238 -9.65 15.66 -22.58
C THR A 238 -9.79 14.32 -21.90
N LEU A 239 -8.88 13.38 -22.17
CA LEU A 239 -8.87 12.07 -21.54
C LEU A 239 -8.62 12.17 -20.03
N ALA A 240 -7.74 13.04 -19.57
CA ALA A 240 -7.49 13.29 -18.16
C ALA A 240 -8.72 13.89 -17.44
N LYS A 241 -9.44 14.80 -18.08
CA LYS A 241 -10.67 15.39 -17.53
C LYS A 241 -11.81 14.37 -17.45
N LEU A 242 -12.07 13.66 -18.54
CA LEU A 242 -13.11 12.63 -18.58
C LEU A 242 -12.82 11.45 -17.64
N GLY A 243 -11.54 11.16 -17.40
CA GLY A 243 -11.07 10.16 -16.44
C GLY A 243 -11.19 10.56 -14.97
N ALA A 244 -11.82 11.69 -14.63
CA ALA A 244 -12.01 12.09 -13.22
C ALA A 244 -12.70 11.00 -12.41
N GLY A 245 -12.12 10.64 -11.25
CA GLY A 245 -12.62 9.56 -10.39
C GLY A 245 -12.11 8.16 -10.75
N LEU A 246 -11.37 7.98 -11.84
CA LEU A 246 -10.76 6.70 -12.19
C LEU A 246 -9.37 6.56 -11.59
N LYS A 247 -9.02 5.32 -11.21
CA LYS A 247 -7.68 4.89 -10.83
C LYS A 247 -6.77 4.87 -12.07
N ARG A 248 -5.46 4.98 -11.89
CA ARG A 248 -4.48 4.87 -12.99
C ARG A 248 -4.57 3.51 -13.68
N VAL A 249 -4.72 2.44 -12.89
CA VAL A 249 -4.89 1.07 -13.43
C VAL A 249 -6.15 0.95 -14.31
N GLN A 250 -7.24 1.64 -13.96
CA GLN A 250 -8.46 1.64 -14.76
C GLN A 250 -8.26 2.43 -16.07
N LEU A 251 -7.58 3.57 -16.01
CA LEU A 251 -7.20 4.33 -17.20
C LEU A 251 -6.27 3.53 -18.12
N GLN A 252 -5.29 2.83 -17.57
CA GLN A 252 -4.41 1.95 -18.32
C GLN A 252 -5.19 0.85 -19.05
N ASN A 253 -6.08 0.18 -18.34
CA ASN A 253 -6.91 -0.88 -18.91
C ASN A 253 -7.80 -0.36 -20.03
N LEU A 254 -8.41 0.81 -19.85
CA LEU A 254 -9.27 1.46 -20.84
C LEU A 254 -8.49 1.81 -22.12
N ILE A 255 -7.33 2.45 -21.95
CA ILE A 255 -6.45 2.83 -23.08
C ILE A 255 -5.94 1.58 -23.81
N SER A 256 -5.43 0.60 -23.07
CA SER A 256 -4.91 -0.65 -23.64
C SER A 256 -5.98 -1.43 -24.38
N HIS A 257 -7.20 -1.51 -23.83
CA HIS A 257 -8.34 -2.16 -24.48
C HIS A 257 -8.69 -1.48 -25.80
N ALA A 258 -8.74 -0.14 -25.84
CA ALA A 258 -9.04 0.60 -27.06
C ALA A 258 -7.98 0.38 -28.14
N ILE A 259 -6.69 0.43 -27.76
CA ILE A 259 -5.58 0.22 -28.70
C ILE A 259 -5.57 -1.22 -29.25
N GLN A 260 -5.65 -2.22 -28.38
CA GLN A 260 -5.60 -3.65 -28.79
C GLN A 260 -6.76 -4.04 -29.69
N ASN A 261 -7.96 -3.52 -29.43
CA ASN A 261 -9.16 -3.79 -30.21
C ASN A 261 -9.38 -2.80 -31.37
N ARG A 262 -8.44 -1.87 -31.59
CA ARG A 262 -8.56 -0.80 -32.62
C ARG A 262 -9.84 0.00 -32.51
N LEU A 263 -10.32 0.23 -31.30
CA LEU A 263 -11.51 1.03 -31.01
C LEU A 263 -11.14 2.50 -30.91
N PRO A 264 -11.84 3.42 -31.57
CA PRO A 264 -11.54 4.85 -31.47
C PRO A 264 -11.79 5.35 -30.03
N LEU A 265 -10.82 6.05 -29.48
CA LEU A 265 -10.96 6.76 -28.21
C LEU A 265 -11.78 8.03 -28.45
N THR A 266 -13.07 7.95 -28.21
CA THR A 266 -14.01 9.08 -28.33
C THR A 266 -14.58 9.46 -26.97
N GLN A 267 -15.09 10.70 -26.83
CA GLN A 267 -15.75 11.13 -25.61
C GLN A 267 -16.90 10.21 -25.21
N LYS A 268 -17.69 9.74 -26.20
CA LYS A 268 -18.81 8.82 -25.99
C LYS A 268 -18.33 7.46 -25.45
N PHE A 269 -17.27 6.91 -26.05
CA PHE A 269 -16.66 5.63 -25.60
C PHE A 269 -16.18 5.75 -24.14
N LEU A 270 -15.47 6.84 -23.81
CA LEU A 270 -14.95 7.08 -22.47
C LEU A 270 -16.06 7.24 -21.44
N ALA A 271 -17.10 8.01 -21.75
CA ALA A 271 -18.24 8.20 -20.86
C ALA A 271 -18.96 6.87 -20.59
N GLN A 272 -19.16 6.06 -21.62
CA GLN A 272 -19.78 4.75 -21.48
C GLN A 272 -18.95 3.80 -20.61
N ARG A 273 -17.65 3.69 -20.89
CA ARG A 273 -16.74 2.83 -20.12
C ARG A 273 -16.58 3.26 -18.67
N LYS A 274 -16.48 4.57 -18.43
CA LYS A 274 -16.47 5.12 -17.08
C LYS A 274 -17.72 4.76 -16.30
N LYS A 275 -18.90 4.90 -16.94
CA LYS A 275 -20.18 4.53 -16.35
C LYS A 275 -20.16 3.04 -15.92
N GLU A 276 -19.77 2.15 -16.83
CA GLU A 276 -19.67 0.70 -16.57
C GLU A 276 -18.72 0.38 -15.38
N LEU A 277 -17.56 1.06 -15.30
CA LEU A 277 -16.61 0.89 -14.22
C LEU A 277 -17.18 1.32 -12.86
N ILE A 278 -17.83 2.48 -12.81
CA ILE A 278 -18.42 3.01 -11.57
C ILE A 278 -19.60 2.14 -11.12
N GLU A 279 -20.45 1.69 -12.04
CA GLU A 279 -21.57 0.79 -11.73
C GLU A 279 -21.06 -0.56 -11.20
N ALA A 280 -19.99 -1.11 -11.78
CA ALA A 280 -19.37 -2.34 -11.30
C ALA A 280 -18.77 -2.18 -9.89
N GLU A 281 -18.09 -1.07 -9.59
CA GLU A 281 -17.52 -0.80 -8.25
C GLU A 281 -18.60 -0.55 -7.19
N SER A 282 -19.71 0.06 -7.59
CA SER A 282 -20.83 0.31 -6.65
C SER A 282 -21.71 -0.92 -6.39
N GLY A 283 -21.40 -2.08 -6.99
CA GLY A 283 -22.18 -3.31 -6.85
C GLY A 283 -23.62 -3.15 -7.37
N GLY A 284 -23.86 -2.26 -8.32
CA GLY A 284 -25.19 -1.98 -8.88
C GLY A 284 -26.09 -1.10 -7.98
N LEU A 285 -25.54 -0.54 -6.88
CA LEU A 285 -26.32 0.35 -5.98
C LEU A 285 -26.50 1.77 -6.52
N LEU A 286 -25.72 2.17 -7.53
CA LEU A 286 -25.79 3.48 -8.17
C LEU A 286 -26.32 3.33 -9.58
N GLU A 287 -27.52 3.85 -9.85
CA GLU A 287 -28.08 4.00 -11.18
C GLU A 287 -27.79 5.42 -11.70
N PHE A 288 -26.98 5.53 -12.76
CA PHE A 288 -26.71 6.83 -13.38
C PHE A 288 -27.92 7.31 -14.18
N VAL A 289 -28.66 8.26 -13.62
CA VAL A 289 -29.73 8.98 -14.33
C VAL A 289 -29.09 10.02 -15.24
N GLN A 290 -29.13 9.81 -16.55
CA GLN A 290 -28.80 10.87 -17.50
C GLN A 290 -29.87 11.95 -17.40
N SER A 291 -29.49 13.14 -16.91
CA SER A 291 -30.33 14.33 -17.01
C SER A 291 -30.54 14.66 -18.48
N ARG A 292 -31.78 14.52 -18.95
CA ARG A 292 -32.24 14.98 -20.27
C ARG A 292 -32.66 16.45 -20.19
N PHE A 293 -31.75 17.33 -19.83
CA PHE A 293 -31.96 18.76 -20.00
C PHE A 293 -30.94 19.26 -21.01
N ASP A 294 -31.34 19.27 -22.29
CA ASP A 294 -30.80 20.19 -23.28
C ASP A 294 -31.37 21.57 -22.99
N LEU A 295 -30.49 22.53 -22.70
CA LEU A 295 -30.82 23.96 -22.74
C LEU A 295 -30.43 24.53 -24.10
#